data_7c436bdb6dc7f36b51074687f54f138a
#
_entry.id   7c436bdb6dc7f36b51074687f54f138a
#
_cell.length_a   1.000
_cell.length_b   1.000
_cell.length_c   1.000
_cell.angle_alpha   90.00
_cell.angle_beta   90.00
_cell.angle_gamma   90.00
#
_symmetry.space_group_name_H-M   'P 1'
#
loop_
_entity.id
_entity.type
_entity.pdbx_description
1 polymer ?
#
loop_
_entity_poly.entity_id
_entity_poly.type
_entity_poly.pdbx_seq_one_letter_code
_entity_poly.pdbx_strand_id
1 'polypeptide(L)'
;MKKFKTIIFLGISVLGLAQRPAPAPTQKNPIAITNATIHTGTGNVLQNASIVFENGKITQINGAIPSNAEIINAQNKHVYPGFILVNNTLGLVEIEATRATDDTQEANDITPEVRSLISFNTDSHVIPTVRTNGVLLTQPVLKSGTISCTSSIMNLDGWNWEDAVEEKDNALHMSWPTISTRFFDEKREAERKEMRIKKLEEIKNLFTRAKAYQKSTIKDYKLEAIKPVFDKTKLFVEVSSANEALEVIKFAQDLELKNIVLIGNAALVPVLDEIKKSNFPLIITRVHSLPLDNSMSPRLPYQFAKMVADKGILYGLDYSGDHEYQDSRNLPFLAGTTAAYGVEKEKALQSISYNLAKILGIENRFGSLEVGKSATLFISDGDALDQLTNQITEAYIDGRKINLHNQQKELYNRYKTKYTSQ
;
A
#
# COMPACT_ATOMS: atom_id res chain seq x y z
N MET A 1 -3.22 -60.96 45.35
CA MET A 1 -4.00 -59.78 44.94
C MET A 1 -3.04 -58.60 44.72
N LYS A 2 -2.64 -58.37 43.44
CA LYS A 2 -1.77 -57.24 43.10
C LYS A 2 -2.64 -56.03 42.75
N LYS A 3 -2.49 -54.95 43.52
CA LYS A 3 -3.16 -53.67 43.26
C LYS A 3 -2.42 -52.96 42.10
N PHE A 4 -3.07 -52.83 40.96
CA PHE A 4 -2.66 -51.96 39.85
C PHE A 4 -2.96 -50.53 40.26
N LYS A 5 -1.93 -49.71 40.42
CA LYS A 5 -2.05 -48.24 40.54
C LYS A 5 -2.07 -47.66 39.12
N THR A 6 -3.24 -47.27 38.68
CA THR A 6 -3.39 -46.49 37.43
C THR A 6 -2.88 -45.08 37.67
N ILE A 7 -1.75 -44.71 37.12
CA ILE A 7 -1.22 -43.33 37.08
C ILE A 7 -1.93 -42.64 35.93
N ILE A 8 -2.85 -41.77 36.25
CA ILE A 8 -3.44 -40.82 35.27
C ILE A 8 -2.41 -39.74 35.02
N PHE A 9 -1.78 -39.76 33.84
CA PHE A 9 -0.94 -38.68 33.36
C PHE A 9 -1.88 -37.56 32.86
N LEU A 10 -2.11 -36.56 33.73
CA LEU A 10 -2.76 -35.33 33.32
C LEU A 10 -1.76 -34.55 32.49
N GLY A 11 -1.83 -34.72 31.17
CA GLY A 11 -1.10 -33.90 30.21
C GLY A 11 -1.61 -32.47 30.29
N ILE A 12 -0.90 -31.62 31.02
CA ILE A 12 -1.09 -30.16 30.93
C ILE A 12 -0.56 -29.79 29.55
N SER A 13 -1.46 -29.73 28.57
CA SER A 13 -1.19 -29.06 27.32
C SER A 13 -0.99 -27.59 27.65
N VAL A 14 0.27 -27.16 27.74
CA VAL A 14 0.65 -25.75 27.66
C VAL A 14 0.29 -25.35 26.23
N LEU A 15 -0.94 -24.87 26.07
CA LEU A 15 -1.32 -24.11 24.90
C LEU A 15 -0.38 -22.91 24.87
N GLY A 16 0.65 -23.01 24.06
CA GLY A 16 1.49 -21.87 23.72
C GLY A 16 0.57 -20.81 23.13
N LEU A 17 0.24 -19.83 23.93
CA LEU A 17 -0.53 -18.66 23.51
C LEU A 17 0.40 -17.78 22.65
N ALA A 18 0.68 -18.22 21.41
CA ALA A 18 1.05 -17.31 20.34
C ALA A 18 -0.23 -16.59 19.91
N GLN A 19 -0.85 -15.87 20.84
CA GLN A 19 -2.01 -15.05 20.52
C GLN A 19 -1.51 -13.82 19.79
N ARG A 20 -1.81 -13.77 18.48
CA ARG A 20 -1.80 -12.51 17.74
C ARG A 20 -2.80 -11.58 18.43
N PRO A 21 -2.52 -10.26 18.48
CA PRO A 21 -3.49 -9.33 19.03
C PRO A 21 -4.81 -9.46 18.28
N ALA A 22 -5.89 -9.73 18.96
CA ALA A 22 -7.22 -9.64 18.37
C ALA A 22 -7.43 -8.22 17.81
N PRO A 23 -8.20 -8.07 16.72
CA PRO A 23 -8.58 -6.76 16.22
C PRO A 23 -9.20 -5.89 17.31
N ALA A 24 -8.92 -4.60 17.23
CA ALA A 24 -9.35 -3.65 18.23
C ALA A 24 -10.89 -3.60 18.36
N PRO A 25 -11.43 -3.53 19.59
CA PRO A 25 -12.86 -3.39 19.79
C PRO A 25 -13.37 -2.04 19.24
N THR A 26 -14.66 -1.99 18.96
CA THR A 26 -15.32 -0.75 18.55
C THR A 26 -15.14 0.35 19.59
N GLN A 27 -14.99 1.58 19.13
CA GLN A 27 -14.91 2.78 19.97
C GLN A 27 -16.16 2.92 20.84
N LYS A 28 -15.98 3.15 22.15
CA LYS A 28 -17.10 3.28 23.10
C LYS A 28 -17.44 4.73 23.41
N ASN A 29 -16.42 5.59 23.54
CA ASN A 29 -16.56 6.99 23.90
C ASN A 29 -15.89 7.85 22.83
N PRO A 30 -16.27 9.13 22.70
CA PRO A 30 -15.48 10.08 21.93
C PRO A 30 -14.04 10.13 22.43
N ILE A 31 -13.09 10.29 21.53
CA ILE A 31 -11.66 10.46 21.86
C ILE A 31 -11.25 11.85 21.39
N ALA A 32 -10.57 12.59 22.27
CA ALA A 32 -10.03 13.91 21.98
C ALA A 32 -8.51 13.90 22.16
N ILE A 33 -7.76 14.04 21.07
CA ILE A 33 -6.32 14.26 21.09
C ILE A 33 -6.11 15.78 21.15
N THR A 34 -5.36 16.24 22.15
CA THR A 34 -5.20 17.69 22.43
C THR A 34 -3.74 18.11 22.45
N ASN A 35 -3.47 19.39 22.23
CA ASN A 35 -2.14 20.02 22.28
C ASN A 35 -1.14 19.45 21.26
N ALA A 36 -1.63 18.84 20.17
CA ALA A 36 -0.80 18.18 19.17
C ALA A 36 -0.34 19.12 18.06
N THR A 37 0.74 18.75 17.38
CA THR A 37 1.02 19.21 16.02
C THR A 37 0.30 18.28 15.05
N ILE A 38 -0.75 18.77 14.35
CA ILE A 38 -1.56 17.95 13.45
C ILE A 38 -1.16 18.22 12.01
N HIS A 39 -0.63 17.17 11.34
CA HIS A 39 -0.37 17.15 9.92
C HIS A 39 -1.64 16.68 9.21
N THR A 40 -2.35 17.60 8.55
CA THR A 40 -3.68 17.28 8.00
C THR A 40 -3.66 16.31 6.82
N GLY A 41 -2.51 16.10 6.19
CA GLY A 41 -2.40 15.35 4.94
C GLY A 41 -2.81 16.15 3.69
N THR A 42 -3.42 17.33 3.86
CA THR A 42 -3.79 18.22 2.75
C THR A 42 -2.75 19.31 2.47
N GLY A 43 -1.64 19.31 3.20
CA GLY A 43 -0.54 20.29 3.09
C GLY A 43 -0.52 21.30 4.24
N ASN A 44 -1.49 21.27 5.16
CA ASN A 44 -1.54 22.16 6.30
C ASN A 44 -1.02 21.48 7.57
N VAL A 45 -0.34 22.24 8.42
CA VAL A 45 0.11 21.82 9.75
C VAL A 45 -0.53 22.75 10.79
N LEU A 46 -1.26 22.15 11.73
CA LEU A 46 -1.92 22.89 12.82
C LEU A 46 -1.10 22.69 14.11
N GLN A 47 -0.64 23.80 14.70
CA GLN A 47 0.13 23.79 15.94
C GLN A 47 -0.79 23.89 17.16
N ASN A 48 -0.43 23.16 18.24
CA ASN A 48 -1.19 23.16 19.49
C ASN A 48 -2.69 22.96 19.26
N ALA A 49 -3.01 22.01 18.41
CA ALA A 49 -4.37 21.78 17.92
C ALA A 49 -5.01 20.56 18.60
N SER A 50 -6.33 20.45 18.45
CA SER A 50 -7.09 19.30 18.91
C SER A 50 -7.85 18.64 17.78
N ILE A 51 -8.01 17.32 17.86
CA ILE A 51 -8.83 16.52 16.97
C ILE A 51 -9.72 15.61 17.81
N VAL A 52 -11.01 15.62 17.51
CA VAL A 52 -12.02 14.79 18.19
C VAL A 52 -12.61 13.83 17.19
N PHE A 53 -12.77 12.58 17.59
CA PHE A 53 -13.42 11.56 16.77
C PHE A 53 -14.33 10.67 17.60
N GLU A 54 -15.42 10.26 16.98
CA GLU A 54 -16.45 9.41 17.56
C GLU A 54 -17.10 8.55 16.48
N ASN A 55 -17.49 7.33 16.85
CA ASN A 55 -18.11 6.36 15.93
C ASN A 55 -17.29 6.16 14.63
N GLY A 56 -15.97 6.11 14.77
CA GLY A 56 -15.05 5.88 13.67
C GLY A 56 -14.76 7.10 12.79
N LYS A 57 -15.34 8.27 13.07
CA LYS A 57 -15.19 9.47 12.23
C LYS A 57 -14.65 10.66 13.01
N ILE A 58 -13.86 11.48 12.33
CA ILE A 58 -13.42 12.77 12.85
C ILE A 58 -14.65 13.69 12.90
N THR A 59 -14.97 14.17 14.10
CA THR A 59 -16.14 15.04 14.32
C THR A 59 -15.77 16.50 14.43
N GLN A 60 -14.55 16.80 14.96
CA GLN A 60 -14.10 18.17 15.15
C GLN A 60 -12.58 18.30 15.04
N ILE A 61 -12.12 19.44 14.55
CA ILE A 61 -10.73 19.90 14.61
C ILE A 61 -10.74 21.30 15.21
N ASN A 62 -10.01 21.53 16.31
CA ASN A 62 -10.01 22.76 17.09
C ASN A 62 -11.41 23.20 17.55
N GLY A 63 -12.31 22.25 17.76
CA GLY A 63 -13.67 22.48 18.22
C GLY A 63 -13.87 22.15 19.70
N ALA A 64 -15.15 22.19 20.16
CA ALA A 64 -15.51 21.87 21.53
C ALA A 64 -15.29 20.38 21.81
N ILE A 65 -14.69 20.05 22.95
CA ILE A 65 -14.44 18.68 23.39
C ILE A 65 -15.66 18.20 24.16
N PRO A 66 -16.30 17.06 23.77
CA PRO A 66 -17.39 16.48 24.53
C PRO A 66 -16.96 16.15 25.97
N SER A 67 -17.85 16.39 26.93
CA SER A 67 -17.55 16.18 28.36
C SER A 67 -17.29 14.71 28.73
N ASN A 68 -17.80 13.78 27.93
CA ASN A 68 -17.58 12.33 28.07
C ASN A 68 -16.41 11.80 27.22
N ALA A 69 -15.62 12.68 26.58
CA ALA A 69 -14.50 12.25 25.75
C ALA A 69 -13.33 11.75 26.61
N GLU A 70 -12.70 10.68 26.13
CA GLU A 70 -11.37 10.27 26.58
C GLU A 70 -10.35 11.29 26.05
N ILE A 71 -9.63 11.95 26.96
CA ILE A 71 -8.67 13.00 26.60
C ILE A 71 -7.27 12.42 26.54
N ILE A 72 -6.62 12.55 25.40
CA ILE A 72 -5.22 12.17 25.18
C ILE A 72 -4.41 13.47 24.99
N ASN A 73 -3.57 13.78 25.95
CA ASN A 73 -2.66 14.92 25.82
C ASN A 73 -1.45 14.53 24.94
N ALA A 74 -1.39 15.09 23.75
CA ALA A 74 -0.33 14.89 22.78
C ALA A 74 0.63 16.10 22.68
N GLN A 75 0.88 16.77 23.81
CA GLN A 75 1.82 17.88 23.85
C GLN A 75 3.21 17.45 23.34
N ASN A 76 3.78 18.23 22.43
CA ASN A 76 5.05 17.97 21.74
C ASN A 76 5.03 16.72 20.85
N LYS A 77 3.86 16.15 20.56
CA LYS A 77 3.70 15.01 19.66
C LYS A 77 3.02 15.43 18.36
N HIS A 78 3.14 14.57 17.38
CA HIS A 78 2.63 14.77 16.04
C HIS A 78 1.47 13.79 15.77
N VAL A 79 0.42 14.28 15.10
CA VAL A 79 -0.69 13.46 14.63
C VAL A 79 -0.70 13.46 13.11
N TYR A 80 -0.76 12.27 12.52
CA TYR A 80 -0.73 12.04 11.08
C TYR A 80 -1.94 11.22 10.63
N PRO A 81 -2.43 11.39 9.38
CA PRO A 81 -3.32 10.41 8.77
C PRO A 81 -2.59 9.08 8.59
N GLY A 82 -3.32 7.97 8.68
CA GLY A 82 -2.78 6.65 8.38
C GLY A 82 -2.18 6.60 6.98
N PHE A 83 -0.97 6.05 6.85
CA PHE A 83 -0.30 5.88 5.58
C PHE A 83 -0.92 4.73 4.79
N ILE A 84 -0.89 4.85 3.48
CA ILE A 84 -1.47 3.90 2.54
C ILE A 84 -0.33 3.22 1.76
N LEU A 85 -0.27 1.91 1.82
CA LEU A 85 0.67 1.09 1.06
C LEU A 85 -0.03 0.55 -0.18
N VAL A 86 0.45 0.88 -1.38
CA VAL A 86 -0.14 0.43 -2.65
C VAL A 86 0.79 -0.53 -3.36
N ASN A 87 0.23 -1.31 -4.30
CA ASN A 87 0.98 -2.17 -5.21
C ASN A 87 1.98 -3.09 -4.48
N ASN A 88 1.54 -3.78 -3.43
CA ASN A 88 2.40 -4.52 -2.51
C ASN A 88 1.84 -5.92 -2.21
N THR A 89 2.71 -6.84 -1.79
CA THR A 89 2.36 -8.25 -1.47
C THR A 89 2.08 -8.48 0.02
N LEU A 90 1.95 -7.44 0.84
CA LEU A 90 1.63 -7.55 2.26
C LEU A 90 0.33 -8.34 2.48
N GLY A 91 0.41 -9.37 3.32
CA GLY A 91 -0.71 -10.28 3.58
C GLY A 91 -0.94 -11.37 2.54
N LEU A 92 -0.17 -11.39 1.43
CA LEU A 92 -0.18 -12.45 0.42
C LEU A 92 0.99 -13.42 0.56
N VAL A 93 2.01 -13.07 1.31
CA VAL A 93 3.19 -13.91 1.56
C VAL A 93 3.66 -13.76 3.00
N GLU A 94 4.05 -14.89 3.62
CA GLU A 94 4.63 -14.93 4.96
C GLU A 94 6.10 -15.32 4.93
N ILE A 95 6.45 -16.37 4.17
CA ILE A 95 7.80 -16.89 4.01
C ILE A 95 8.03 -17.21 2.53
N GLU A 96 8.76 -16.37 1.81
CA GLU A 96 8.99 -16.51 0.36
C GLU A 96 9.57 -17.87 -0.04
N ALA A 97 10.43 -18.48 0.82
CA ALA A 97 11.00 -19.79 0.57
C ALA A 97 10.00 -20.95 0.72
N THR A 98 8.78 -20.67 1.18
CA THR A 98 7.77 -21.71 1.45
C THR A 98 6.55 -21.48 0.56
N ARG A 99 6.45 -22.26 -0.53
CA ARG A 99 5.34 -22.11 -1.51
C ARG A 99 3.94 -22.14 -0.90
N ALA A 100 3.74 -22.90 0.18
CA ALA A 100 2.45 -22.99 0.86
C ALA A 100 2.03 -21.69 1.59
N THR A 101 2.91 -20.72 1.71
CA THR A 101 2.65 -19.42 2.36
C THR A 101 2.84 -18.23 1.40
N ASP A 102 2.89 -18.50 0.10
CA ASP A 102 3.10 -17.52 -0.95
C ASP A 102 1.96 -17.60 -1.98
N ASP A 103 1.03 -16.64 -1.88
CA ASP A 103 -0.11 -16.43 -2.77
C ASP A 103 0.11 -15.25 -3.73
N THR A 104 1.37 -14.91 -4.02
CA THR A 104 1.71 -13.79 -4.92
C THR A 104 1.68 -14.17 -6.40
N GLN A 105 1.53 -15.46 -6.73
CA GLN A 105 1.68 -15.96 -8.10
C GLN A 105 0.56 -16.90 -8.50
N GLU A 106 0.08 -16.71 -9.74
CA GLU A 106 -0.86 -17.60 -10.43
C GLU A 106 -0.17 -18.40 -11.54
N ALA A 107 -0.80 -19.53 -11.93
CA ALA A 107 -0.26 -20.40 -12.97
C ALA A 107 -0.36 -19.81 -14.39
N ASN A 108 -1.34 -18.93 -14.62
CA ASN A 108 -1.60 -18.34 -15.92
C ASN A 108 -1.07 -16.90 -15.98
N ASP A 109 -0.70 -16.49 -17.20
CA ASP A 109 -0.15 -15.15 -17.48
C ASP A 109 -1.22 -14.02 -17.49
N ILE A 110 -2.48 -14.37 -17.73
CA ILE A 110 -3.61 -13.42 -17.78
C ILE A 110 -4.72 -13.92 -16.85
N THR A 111 -4.84 -13.28 -15.69
CA THR A 111 -5.75 -13.69 -14.60
C THR A 111 -6.51 -12.51 -13.98
N PRO A 112 -7.16 -11.65 -14.78
CA PRO A 112 -7.87 -10.48 -14.28
C PRO A 112 -9.00 -10.82 -13.30
N GLU A 113 -9.57 -12.03 -13.40
CA GLU A 113 -10.63 -12.57 -12.54
C GLU A 113 -10.16 -12.98 -11.14
N VAL A 114 -8.86 -13.15 -10.94
CA VAL A 114 -8.30 -13.44 -9.62
C VAL A 114 -8.40 -12.19 -8.75
N ARG A 115 -8.87 -12.36 -7.52
CA ARG A 115 -9.10 -11.27 -6.58
C ARG A 115 -8.15 -11.41 -5.39
N SER A 116 -7.20 -10.49 -5.26
CA SER A 116 -6.17 -10.54 -4.22
C SER A 116 -6.74 -10.54 -2.79
N LEU A 117 -7.92 -9.94 -2.60
CA LEU A 117 -8.55 -9.86 -1.27
C LEU A 117 -8.88 -11.24 -0.67
N ILE A 118 -9.14 -12.26 -1.50
CA ILE A 118 -9.49 -13.60 -1.02
C ILE A 118 -8.29 -14.29 -0.36
N SER A 119 -7.09 -14.01 -0.86
CA SER A 119 -5.83 -14.54 -0.30
C SER A 119 -5.25 -13.66 0.81
N PHE A 120 -5.86 -12.51 1.10
CA PHE A 120 -5.34 -11.59 2.11
C PHE A 120 -5.41 -12.18 3.52
N ASN A 121 -4.25 -12.49 4.08
CA ASN A 121 -4.10 -13.02 5.43
C ASN A 121 -4.05 -11.88 6.46
N THR A 122 -5.16 -11.60 7.13
CA THR A 122 -5.21 -10.60 8.22
C THR A 122 -4.36 -11.00 9.42
N ASP A 123 -4.03 -12.28 9.53
CA ASP A 123 -3.18 -12.85 10.58
C ASP A 123 -1.69 -12.87 10.21
N SER A 124 -1.27 -12.18 9.18
CA SER A 124 0.15 -12.07 8.80
C SER A 124 1.02 -11.57 9.96
N HIS A 125 2.16 -12.23 10.20
CA HIS A 125 3.15 -11.79 11.19
C HIS A 125 3.80 -10.46 10.85
N VAL A 126 3.74 -10.04 9.59
CA VAL A 126 4.34 -8.81 9.09
C VAL A 126 3.46 -7.60 9.39
N ILE A 127 2.14 -7.74 9.31
CA ILE A 127 1.18 -6.63 9.53
C ILE A 127 1.44 -5.87 10.83
N PRO A 128 1.61 -6.52 12.02
CA PRO A 128 1.91 -5.80 13.25
C PRO A 128 3.17 -4.94 13.18
N THR A 129 4.18 -5.35 12.43
CA THR A 129 5.42 -4.58 12.24
C THR A 129 5.18 -3.36 11.34
N VAL A 130 4.44 -3.52 10.26
CA VAL A 130 4.12 -2.45 9.32
C VAL A 130 3.28 -1.36 9.98
N ARG A 131 2.31 -1.74 10.82
CA ARG A 131 1.49 -0.79 11.61
C ARG A 131 2.31 0.11 12.53
N THR A 132 3.43 -0.39 13.06
CA THR A 132 4.27 0.40 13.99
C THR A 132 5.01 1.56 13.34
N ASN A 133 4.95 1.68 12.00
CA ASN A 133 5.51 2.80 11.24
C ASN A 133 4.42 3.64 10.55
N GLY A 134 3.15 3.49 10.96
CA GLY A 134 2.04 4.34 10.54
C GLY A 134 1.30 3.91 9.28
N VAL A 135 1.67 2.78 8.68
CA VAL A 135 0.91 2.20 7.57
C VAL A 135 -0.32 1.51 8.15
N LEU A 136 -1.50 1.99 7.79
CA LEU A 136 -2.77 1.52 8.34
C LEU A 136 -3.72 0.94 7.27
N LEU A 137 -3.44 1.22 5.99
CA LEU A 137 -4.16 0.70 4.83
C LEU A 137 -3.19 0.09 3.83
N THR A 138 -3.63 -0.95 3.11
CA THR A 138 -2.84 -1.56 2.04
C THR A 138 -3.70 -1.94 0.83
N GLN A 139 -3.08 -1.98 -0.35
CA GLN A 139 -3.62 -2.55 -1.58
C GLN A 139 -2.76 -3.77 -1.94
N PRO A 140 -3.15 -4.98 -1.50
CA PRO A 140 -2.44 -6.21 -1.84
C PRO A 140 -2.60 -6.54 -3.32
N VAL A 141 -1.51 -6.93 -3.99
CA VAL A 141 -1.45 -7.19 -5.44
C VAL A 141 -0.60 -8.43 -5.72
N LEU A 142 -1.08 -9.32 -6.59
CA LEU A 142 -0.26 -10.42 -7.10
C LEU A 142 0.80 -9.88 -8.07
N LYS A 143 1.99 -10.45 -8.02
CA LYS A 143 3.17 -10.01 -8.80
C LYS A 143 3.54 -10.99 -9.93
N SER A 144 2.56 -11.65 -10.51
CA SER A 144 2.78 -12.61 -11.59
C SER A 144 1.93 -12.33 -12.81
N GLY A 145 2.49 -12.66 -13.98
CA GLY A 145 1.79 -12.56 -15.25
C GLY A 145 1.68 -11.15 -15.83
N THR A 146 1.15 -11.10 -17.05
CA THR A 146 0.93 -9.85 -17.78
C THR A 146 -0.28 -9.07 -17.22
N ILE A 147 -1.38 -9.76 -16.89
CA ILE A 147 -2.52 -9.20 -16.13
C ILE A 147 -2.68 -10.07 -14.90
N SER A 148 -2.33 -9.53 -13.74
CA SER A 148 -2.13 -10.34 -12.54
C SER A 148 -3.40 -10.56 -11.73
N CYS A 149 -4.15 -9.52 -11.40
CA CYS A 149 -5.30 -9.63 -10.51
C CYS A 149 -6.16 -8.36 -10.48
N THR A 150 -7.34 -8.50 -9.90
CA THR A 150 -8.14 -7.41 -9.37
C THR A 150 -7.81 -7.22 -7.89
N SER A 151 -7.41 -6.03 -7.49
CA SER A 151 -7.05 -5.68 -6.11
C SER A 151 -8.16 -4.95 -5.36
N SER A 152 -8.03 -4.90 -4.05
CA SER A 152 -8.94 -4.23 -3.12
C SER A 152 -8.13 -3.42 -2.10
N ILE A 153 -8.79 -2.48 -1.41
CA ILE A 153 -8.16 -1.73 -0.33
C ILE A 153 -8.53 -2.40 0.99
N MET A 154 -7.51 -2.72 1.79
CA MET A 154 -7.64 -3.43 3.06
C MET A 154 -7.14 -2.57 4.20
N ASN A 155 -7.84 -2.56 5.33
CA ASN A 155 -7.28 -2.06 6.58
C ASN A 155 -6.43 -3.13 7.27
N LEU A 156 -5.52 -2.70 8.12
CA LEU A 156 -4.56 -3.61 8.76
C LEU A 156 -5.00 -4.06 10.16
N ASP A 157 -6.31 -4.12 10.46
CA ASP A 157 -6.85 -4.54 11.76
C ASP A 157 -8.22 -5.22 11.64
N GLY A 158 -8.34 -6.21 10.77
CA GLY A 158 -9.57 -7.02 10.59
C GLY A 158 -9.43 -8.45 11.10
N TRP A 159 -10.56 -9.11 11.43
CA TRP A 159 -10.62 -10.53 11.80
C TRP A 159 -10.35 -11.46 10.64
N ASN A 160 -10.82 -11.07 9.47
CA ASN A 160 -10.66 -11.75 8.19
C ASN A 160 -10.68 -10.71 7.07
N TRP A 161 -10.53 -11.15 5.83
CA TRP A 161 -10.55 -10.24 4.67
C TRP A 161 -11.90 -9.51 4.50
N GLU A 162 -13.03 -10.09 4.95
CA GLU A 162 -14.35 -9.46 4.87
C GLU A 162 -14.46 -8.26 5.80
N ASP A 163 -13.87 -8.35 7.00
CA ASP A 163 -13.80 -7.23 7.96
C ASP A 163 -12.74 -6.20 7.58
N ALA A 164 -11.64 -6.66 6.95
CA ALA A 164 -10.52 -5.80 6.60
C ALA A 164 -10.76 -4.98 5.34
N VAL A 165 -11.71 -5.37 4.48
CA VAL A 165 -11.90 -4.71 3.19
C VAL A 165 -12.60 -3.35 3.32
N GLU A 166 -11.95 -2.30 2.83
CA GLU A 166 -12.48 -0.94 2.79
C GLU A 166 -13.11 -0.60 1.43
N GLU A 167 -12.51 -1.08 0.33
CA GLU A 167 -13.04 -0.92 -1.02
C GLU A 167 -12.74 -2.17 -1.82
N LYS A 168 -13.80 -2.84 -2.33
CA LYS A 168 -13.69 -4.09 -3.08
C LYS A 168 -13.41 -3.83 -4.55
N ASP A 169 -12.53 -4.65 -5.13
CA ASP A 169 -12.29 -4.72 -6.58
C ASP A 169 -12.00 -3.31 -7.18
N ASN A 170 -11.17 -2.55 -6.47
CA ASN A 170 -10.88 -1.16 -6.74
C ASN A 170 -10.06 -0.95 -8.02
N ALA A 171 -9.13 -1.88 -8.31
CA ALA A 171 -8.22 -1.75 -9.45
C ALA A 171 -7.87 -3.10 -10.09
N LEU A 172 -7.60 -3.05 -11.39
CA LEU A 172 -6.98 -4.14 -12.17
C LEU A 172 -5.49 -3.83 -12.33
N HIS A 173 -4.63 -4.83 -12.21
CA HIS A 173 -3.18 -4.67 -12.32
C HIS A 173 -2.62 -5.40 -13.53
N MET A 174 -1.70 -4.75 -14.23
CA MET A 174 -0.94 -5.37 -15.31
C MET A 174 0.50 -4.85 -15.38
N SER A 175 1.39 -5.71 -15.84
CA SER A 175 2.75 -5.35 -16.24
C SER A 175 2.81 -5.23 -17.76
N TRP A 176 3.27 -4.08 -18.27
CA TRP A 176 3.38 -3.88 -19.72
C TRP A 176 4.45 -4.81 -20.30
N PRO A 177 4.18 -5.50 -21.41
CA PRO A 177 5.16 -6.40 -22.00
C PRO A 177 6.48 -5.69 -22.30
N THR A 178 7.58 -6.19 -21.75
CA THR A 178 8.93 -5.64 -21.93
C THR A 178 9.83 -6.57 -22.73
N ILE A 179 10.89 -6.01 -23.32
CA ILE A 179 11.97 -6.78 -23.94
C ILE A 179 13.17 -6.72 -23.00
N SER A 180 13.56 -7.84 -22.41
CA SER A 180 14.80 -7.92 -21.65
C SER A 180 16.00 -7.80 -22.60
N THR A 181 16.83 -6.76 -22.41
CA THR A 181 18.03 -6.49 -23.22
C THR A 181 19.28 -7.22 -22.73
N ARG A 182 19.15 -8.12 -21.76
CA ARG A 182 20.29 -8.77 -21.07
C ARG A 182 21.05 -9.81 -21.89
N PHE A 183 20.69 -10.10 -23.14
CA PHE A 183 21.31 -11.14 -23.94
C PHE A 183 21.68 -10.61 -25.33
N PHE A 184 22.95 -10.76 -25.70
CA PHE A 184 23.57 -10.29 -26.96
C PHE A 184 23.39 -11.26 -28.16
N ASP A 185 22.33 -12.05 -28.20
CA ASP A 185 22.05 -12.97 -29.32
C ASP A 185 20.95 -12.36 -30.21
N GLU A 186 21.35 -11.86 -31.41
CA GLU A 186 20.47 -11.18 -32.36
C GLU A 186 19.25 -12.02 -32.78
N LYS A 187 19.44 -13.35 -32.95
CA LYS A 187 18.34 -14.24 -33.33
C LYS A 187 17.30 -14.32 -32.21
N ARG A 188 17.74 -14.48 -30.98
CA ARG A 188 16.86 -14.49 -29.80
C ARG A 188 16.20 -13.13 -29.56
N GLU A 189 16.87 -12.05 -29.90
CA GLU A 189 16.28 -10.70 -29.82
C GLU A 189 15.13 -10.54 -30.81
N ALA A 190 15.28 -11.01 -32.05
CA ALA A 190 14.21 -10.97 -33.06
C ALA A 190 12.99 -11.81 -32.63
N GLU A 191 13.20 -13.03 -32.12
CA GLU A 191 12.16 -13.91 -31.61
C GLU A 191 11.40 -13.27 -30.43
N ARG A 192 12.09 -12.58 -29.52
CA ARG A 192 11.48 -11.87 -28.39
C ARG A 192 10.65 -10.67 -28.83
N LYS A 193 11.15 -9.90 -29.81
CA LYS A 193 10.40 -8.81 -30.40
C LYS A 193 9.09 -9.31 -31.01
N GLU A 194 9.14 -10.41 -31.76
CA GLU A 194 7.95 -11.02 -32.34
C GLU A 194 6.97 -11.49 -31.26
N MET A 195 7.46 -12.21 -30.21
CA MET A 195 6.62 -12.65 -29.10
C MET A 195 5.98 -11.46 -28.37
N ARG A 196 6.72 -10.37 -28.19
CA ARG A 196 6.17 -9.15 -27.57
C ARG A 196 5.07 -8.52 -28.40
N ILE A 197 5.25 -8.45 -29.73
CA ILE A 197 4.22 -7.92 -30.63
C ILE A 197 2.94 -8.77 -30.53
N LYS A 198 3.06 -10.09 -30.57
CA LYS A 198 1.92 -11.01 -30.40
C LYS A 198 1.22 -10.81 -29.03
N LYS A 199 2.01 -10.59 -27.96
CA LYS A 199 1.45 -10.32 -26.63
C LYS A 199 0.69 -8.99 -26.56
N LEU A 200 1.21 -7.93 -27.18
CA LEU A 200 0.52 -6.64 -27.27
C LEU A 200 -0.79 -6.75 -28.07
N GLU A 201 -0.80 -7.52 -29.15
CA GLU A 201 -2.01 -7.78 -29.92
C GLU A 201 -3.03 -8.58 -29.12
N GLU A 202 -2.59 -9.61 -28.36
CA GLU A 202 -3.45 -10.40 -27.46
C GLU A 202 -4.13 -9.49 -26.44
N ILE A 203 -3.35 -8.61 -25.76
CA ILE A 203 -3.87 -7.65 -24.79
C ILE A 203 -4.90 -6.71 -25.45
N LYS A 204 -4.55 -6.12 -26.60
CA LYS A 204 -5.46 -5.21 -27.31
C LYS A 204 -6.76 -5.89 -27.71
N ASN A 205 -6.70 -7.13 -28.21
CA ASN A 205 -7.87 -7.92 -28.56
C ASN A 205 -8.71 -8.27 -27.33
N LEU A 206 -8.07 -8.63 -26.19
CA LEU A 206 -8.75 -8.95 -24.95
C LEU A 206 -9.53 -7.72 -24.41
N PHE A 207 -8.90 -6.55 -24.36
CA PHE A 207 -9.57 -5.32 -23.93
C PHE A 207 -10.66 -4.86 -24.90
N THR A 208 -10.47 -5.03 -26.21
CA THR A 208 -11.50 -4.73 -27.22
C THR A 208 -12.73 -5.64 -27.01
N ARG A 209 -12.51 -6.94 -26.79
CA ARG A 209 -13.58 -7.88 -26.47
C ARG A 209 -14.28 -7.51 -25.14
N ALA A 210 -13.51 -7.15 -24.13
CA ALA A 210 -14.07 -6.73 -22.84
C ALA A 210 -14.92 -5.46 -22.95
N LYS A 211 -14.50 -4.49 -23.79
CA LYS A 211 -15.29 -3.27 -24.09
C LYS A 211 -16.66 -3.62 -24.69
N ALA A 212 -16.69 -4.56 -25.62
CA ALA A 212 -17.90 -5.00 -26.30
C ALA A 212 -18.74 -6.03 -25.50
N TYR A 213 -18.17 -6.61 -24.43
CA TYR A 213 -18.79 -7.70 -23.68
C TYR A 213 -20.12 -7.27 -23.04
N GLN A 214 -21.13 -8.11 -23.20
CA GLN A 214 -22.42 -8.00 -22.52
C GLN A 214 -22.65 -9.25 -21.66
N LYS A 215 -23.18 -9.03 -20.46
CA LYS A 215 -23.49 -10.16 -19.57
C LYS A 215 -24.45 -11.12 -20.24
N SER A 216 -24.11 -12.40 -20.25
CA SER A 216 -24.92 -13.49 -20.80
C SER A 216 -25.06 -14.60 -19.77
N THR A 217 -25.87 -15.63 -20.12
CA THR A 217 -26.03 -16.85 -19.31
C THR A 217 -24.69 -17.59 -19.12
N ILE A 218 -23.84 -17.55 -20.16
CA ILE A 218 -22.48 -18.10 -20.11
C ILE A 218 -21.54 -16.92 -19.80
N LYS A 219 -20.92 -16.94 -18.63
CA LYS A 219 -20.03 -15.88 -18.17
C LYS A 219 -18.59 -16.10 -18.64
N ASP A 220 -17.99 -15.05 -19.19
CA ASP A 220 -16.54 -14.98 -19.36
C ASP A 220 -15.97 -14.13 -18.21
N TYR A 221 -15.42 -14.78 -17.18
CA TYR A 221 -14.95 -14.13 -15.97
C TYR A 221 -13.79 -13.14 -16.24
N LYS A 222 -12.95 -13.40 -17.24
CA LYS A 222 -11.87 -12.50 -17.65
C LYS A 222 -12.43 -11.19 -18.22
N LEU A 223 -13.40 -11.31 -19.12
CA LEU A 223 -14.04 -10.14 -19.71
C LEU A 223 -14.87 -9.37 -18.68
N GLU A 224 -15.53 -10.08 -17.75
CA GLU A 224 -16.27 -9.44 -16.64
C GLU A 224 -15.35 -8.65 -15.72
N ALA A 225 -14.14 -9.15 -15.44
CA ALA A 225 -13.16 -8.48 -14.59
C ALA A 225 -12.52 -7.24 -15.27
N ILE A 226 -12.31 -7.30 -16.60
CA ILE A 226 -11.70 -6.19 -17.34
C ILE A 226 -12.74 -5.08 -17.66
N LYS A 227 -13.97 -5.44 -17.95
CA LYS A 227 -14.99 -4.48 -18.42
C LYS A 227 -15.14 -3.24 -17.54
N PRO A 228 -15.14 -3.31 -16.20
CA PRO A 228 -15.27 -2.12 -15.34
C PRO A 228 -14.15 -1.08 -15.50
N VAL A 229 -13.01 -1.42 -16.11
CA VAL A 229 -11.90 -0.50 -16.37
C VAL A 229 -12.30 0.61 -17.36
N PHE A 230 -13.28 0.36 -18.22
CA PHE A 230 -13.81 1.35 -19.18
C PHE A 230 -14.72 2.39 -18.51
N ASP A 231 -15.14 2.15 -17.27
CA ASP A 231 -16.08 3.02 -16.55
C ASP A 231 -15.48 3.57 -15.25
N LYS A 232 -15.27 2.72 -14.26
CA LYS A 232 -14.96 3.16 -12.88
C LYS A 232 -13.69 2.56 -12.27
N THR A 233 -13.32 1.33 -12.66
CA THR A 233 -12.17 0.63 -12.08
C THR A 233 -10.88 1.20 -12.62
N LYS A 234 -9.88 1.39 -11.76
CA LYS A 234 -8.55 1.84 -12.16
C LYS A 234 -7.81 0.71 -12.87
N LEU A 235 -6.99 1.05 -13.87
CA LEU A 235 -6.02 0.14 -14.45
C LEU A 235 -4.61 0.61 -14.06
N PHE A 236 -3.98 -0.11 -13.17
CA PHE A 236 -2.59 0.10 -12.81
C PHE A 236 -1.70 -0.62 -13.81
N VAL A 237 -0.81 0.12 -14.44
CA VAL A 237 0.09 -0.40 -15.48
C VAL A 237 1.53 -0.14 -15.10
N GLU A 238 2.27 -1.22 -14.81
CA GLU A 238 3.70 -1.15 -14.54
C GLU A 238 4.48 -1.05 -15.86
N VAL A 239 5.37 -0.07 -15.94
CA VAL A 239 6.23 0.21 -17.09
C VAL A 239 7.69 0.33 -16.67
N SER A 240 8.59 -0.24 -17.46
CA SER A 240 10.03 -0.30 -17.17
C SER A 240 10.83 0.75 -17.95
N SER A 241 10.22 1.42 -18.92
CA SER A 241 10.91 2.37 -19.81
C SER A 241 10.00 3.50 -20.29
N ALA A 242 10.62 4.58 -20.74
CA ALA A 242 9.94 5.72 -21.37
C ALA A 242 9.09 5.29 -22.59
N ASN A 243 9.60 4.40 -23.42
CA ASN A 243 8.88 3.91 -24.60
C ASN A 243 7.61 3.13 -24.21
N GLU A 244 7.70 2.29 -23.18
CA GLU A 244 6.53 1.57 -22.68
C GLU A 244 5.46 2.52 -22.14
N ALA A 245 5.85 3.58 -21.44
CA ALA A 245 4.90 4.59 -20.99
C ALA A 245 4.17 5.28 -22.15
N LEU A 246 4.87 5.59 -23.24
CA LEU A 246 4.26 6.16 -24.47
C LEU A 246 3.30 5.15 -25.12
N GLU A 247 3.67 3.87 -25.17
CA GLU A 247 2.81 2.82 -25.70
C GLU A 247 1.53 2.67 -24.86
N VAL A 248 1.63 2.73 -23.52
CA VAL A 248 0.46 2.70 -22.61
C VAL A 248 -0.44 3.92 -22.84
N ILE A 249 0.14 5.12 -22.99
CA ILE A 249 -0.64 6.33 -23.29
C ILE A 249 -1.39 6.15 -24.61
N LYS A 250 -0.72 5.63 -25.65
CA LYS A 250 -1.36 5.35 -26.93
C LYS A 250 -2.45 4.27 -26.83
N PHE A 251 -2.16 3.17 -26.13
CA PHE A 251 -3.13 2.11 -25.88
C PHE A 251 -4.40 2.63 -25.18
N ALA A 252 -4.22 3.49 -24.18
CA ALA A 252 -5.33 4.12 -23.48
C ALA A 252 -6.16 5.03 -24.40
N GLN A 253 -5.49 5.80 -25.27
CA GLN A 253 -6.17 6.64 -26.27
C GLN A 253 -6.95 5.81 -27.30
N ASP A 254 -6.33 4.76 -27.86
CA ASP A 254 -6.95 3.87 -28.86
C ASP A 254 -8.22 3.18 -28.31
N LEU A 255 -8.26 2.86 -27.01
CA LEU A 255 -9.37 2.16 -26.37
C LEU A 255 -10.29 3.08 -25.53
N GLU A 256 -9.98 4.38 -25.45
CA GLU A 256 -10.72 5.39 -24.66
C GLU A 256 -10.72 5.09 -23.15
N LEU A 257 -9.61 4.52 -22.63
CA LEU A 257 -9.41 4.28 -21.20
C LEU A 257 -9.03 5.58 -20.48
N LYS A 258 -9.75 5.92 -19.42
CA LYS A 258 -9.58 7.18 -18.69
C LYS A 258 -8.93 6.99 -17.31
N ASN A 259 -9.06 5.80 -16.73
CA ASN A 259 -8.69 5.52 -15.35
C ASN A 259 -7.35 4.77 -15.25
N ILE A 260 -6.35 5.20 -16.05
CA ILE A 260 -5.00 4.63 -16.02
C ILE A 260 -4.21 5.21 -14.85
N VAL A 261 -3.46 4.36 -14.16
CA VAL A 261 -2.43 4.72 -13.19
C VAL A 261 -1.12 4.08 -13.65
N LEU A 262 -0.12 4.89 -13.95
CA LEU A 262 1.21 4.38 -14.30
C LEU A 262 1.97 3.98 -13.03
N ILE A 263 2.72 2.89 -13.10
CA ILE A 263 3.70 2.51 -12.08
C ILE A 263 5.07 2.51 -12.74
N GLY A 264 6.03 3.24 -12.16
CA GLY A 264 7.37 3.31 -12.77
C GLY A 264 8.37 4.08 -11.93
N ASN A 265 9.57 4.19 -12.47
CA ASN A 265 10.73 4.77 -11.79
C ASN A 265 11.41 5.84 -12.63
N ALA A 266 12.65 6.20 -12.29
CA ALA A 266 13.42 7.25 -12.97
C ALA A 266 13.68 7.02 -14.47
N ALA A 267 13.40 5.84 -15.04
CA ALA A 267 13.39 5.60 -16.47
C ALA A 267 12.37 6.47 -17.23
N LEU A 268 11.37 7.00 -16.53
CA LEU A 268 10.30 7.79 -17.10
C LEU A 268 10.64 9.29 -17.26
N VAL A 269 11.80 9.74 -16.78
CA VAL A 269 12.22 11.15 -16.87
C VAL A 269 12.07 11.73 -18.29
N PRO A 270 12.45 11.03 -19.37
CA PRO A 270 12.35 11.60 -20.72
C PRO A 270 10.93 11.90 -21.20
N VAL A 271 9.90 11.30 -20.59
CA VAL A 271 8.49 11.36 -21.03
C VAL A 271 7.54 11.95 -19.99
N LEU A 272 8.06 12.66 -18.99
CA LEU A 272 7.24 13.30 -17.96
C LEU A 272 6.24 14.32 -18.53
N ASP A 273 6.59 14.99 -19.63
CA ASP A 273 5.68 15.94 -20.27
C ASP A 273 4.49 15.24 -20.94
N GLU A 274 4.71 14.07 -21.53
CA GLU A 274 3.67 13.24 -22.12
C GLU A 274 2.77 12.63 -21.03
N ILE A 275 3.35 12.18 -19.94
CA ILE A 275 2.60 11.71 -18.76
C ILE A 275 1.74 12.85 -18.20
N LYS A 276 2.31 14.06 -18.08
CA LYS A 276 1.53 15.23 -17.64
C LYS A 276 0.37 15.53 -18.57
N LYS A 277 0.58 15.50 -19.90
CA LYS A 277 -0.47 15.74 -20.91
C LYS A 277 -1.57 14.68 -20.88
N SER A 278 -1.23 13.41 -20.58
CA SER A 278 -2.22 12.33 -20.44
C SER A 278 -3.10 12.47 -19.20
N ASN A 279 -2.68 13.26 -18.23
CA ASN A 279 -3.29 13.40 -16.89
C ASN A 279 -3.35 12.08 -16.10
N PHE A 280 -2.48 11.11 -16.43
CA PHE A 280 -2.38 9.86 -15.68
C PHE A 280 -1.55 10.09 -14.41
N PRO A 281 -2.05 9.67 -13.24
CA PRO A 281 -1.24 9.67 -12.03
C PRO A 281 -0.13 8.63 -12.11
N LEU A 282 0.92 8.84 -11.31
CA LEU A 282 2.10 7.99 -11.27
C LEU A 282 2.33 7.42 -9.87
N ILE A 283 2.48 6.11 -9.76
CA ILE A 283 3.08 5.46 -8.59
C ILE A 283 4.58 5.35 -8.85
N ILE A 284 5.36 6.02 -8.02
CA ILE A 284 6.83 6.00 -8.09
C ILE A 284 7.32 4.81 -7.30
N THR A 285 8.02 3.91 -8.00
CA THR A 285 8.64 2.73 -7.39
C THR A 285 10.13 2.98 -7.15
N ARG A 286 10.72 2.21 -6.22
CA ARG A 286 12.17 2.08 -6.07
C ARG A 286 12.90 3.42 -5.86
N VAL A 287 12.37 4.28 -4.98
CA VAL A 287 13.05 5.53 -4.59
C VAL A 287 14.46 5.25 -4.07
N HIS A 288 14.62 4.21 -3.23
CA HIS A 288 15.90 3.71 -2.78
C HIS A 288 16.40 2.64 -3.76
N SER A 289 17.03 3.06 -4.85
CA SER A 289 17.61 2.13 -5.81
C SER A 289 18.92 2.67 -6.40
N LEU A 290 19.66 1.78 -7.03
CA LEU A 290 20.77 2.16 -7.89
C LEU A 290 20.23 2.73 -9.23
N PRO A 291 21.01 3.54 -9.95
CA PRO A 291 20.66 3.98 -11.29
C PRO A 291 20.50 2.77 -12.23
N LEU A 292 19.64 2.91 -13.23
CA LEU A 292 19.32 1.82 -14.16
C LEU A 292 20.48 1.46 -15.09
N ASP A 293 21.35 2.42 -15.37
CA ASP A 293 22.57 2.24 -16.16
C ASP A 293 23.69 3.20 -15.72
N ASN A 294 24.90 2.94 -16.19
CA ASN A 294 26.09 3.70 -15.82
C ASN A 294 26.12 5.15 -16.35
N SER A 295 25.24 5.54 -17.25
CA SER A 295 25.13 6.90 -17.77
C SER A 295 24.27 7.80 -16.88
N MET A 296 23.47 7.20 -16.01
CA MET A 296 22.56 7.94 -15.12
C MET A 296 23.26 8.42 -13.85
N SER A 297 22.89 9.60 -13.38
CA SER A 297 23.34 10.09 -12.08
C SER A 297 22.94 9.11 -10.96
N PRO A 298 23.85 8.77 -10.04
CA PRO A 298 23.52 7.94 -8.88
C PRO A 298 22.40 8.53 -7.99
N ARG A 299 22.16 9.83 -8.10
CA ARG A 299 21.12 10.53 -7.33
C ARG A 299 19.76 10.56 -8.03
N LEU A 300 19.69 10.15 -9.30
CA LEU A 300 18.47 10.29 -10.09
C LEU A 300 17.26 9.58 -9.48
N PRO A 301 17.33 8.35 -8.97
CA PRO A 301 16.19 7.70 -8.32
C PRO A 301 15.63 8.50 -7.15
N TYR A 302 16.49 9.11 -6.34
CA TYR A 302 16.11 9.94 -5.18
C TYR A 302 15.50 11.29 -5.58
N GLN A 303 15.94 11.85 -6.72
CA GLN A 303 15.46 13.14 -7.25
C GLN A 303 14.19 13.00 -8.09
N PHE A 304 13.84 11.81 -8.51
CA PHE A 304 12.75 11.57 -9.46
C PHE A 304 11.40 12.10 -8.96
N ALA A 305 11.08 11.86 -7.68
CA ALA A 305 9.85 12.37 -7.08
C ALA A 305 9.75 13.91 -7.13
N LYS A 306 10.89 14.61 -6.95
CA LYS A 306 10.95 16.08 -7.10
C LYS A 306 10.64 16.50 -8.54
N MET A 307 11.22 15.82 -9.54
CA MET A 307 10.97 16.11 -10.96
C MET A 307 9.49 15.91 -11.31
N VAL A 308 8.87 14.85 -10.82
CA VAL A 308 7.45 14.55 -11.01
C VAL A 308 6.57 15.62 -10.35
N ALA A 309 6.92 16.02 -9.11
CA ALA A 309 6.21 17.06 -8.37
C ALA A 309 6.29 18.42 -9.07
N ASP A 310 7.46 18.79 -9.60
CA ASP A 310 7.67 20.06 -10.33
C ASP A 310 6.87 20.14 -11.63
N LYS A 311 6.61 19.01 -12.27
CA LYS A 311 5.71 18.91 -13.42
C LYS A 311 4.23 18.99 -13.02
N GLY A 312 3.91 18.95 -11.71
CA GLY A 312 2.53 18.93 -11.20
C GLY A 312 1.77 17.67 -11.61
N ILE A 313 2.45 16.54 -11.73
CA ILE A 313 1.85 15.22 -11.93
C ILE A 313 1.35 14.74 -10.56
N LEU A 314 0.12 14.22 -10.48
CA LEU A 314 -0.35 13.55 -9.27
C LEU A 314 0.44 12.26 -9.09
N TYR A 315 1.11 12.09 -7.94
CA TYR A 315 1.91 10.90 -7.68
C TYR A 315 1.75 10.38 -6.26
N GLY A 316 2.00 9.09 -6.11
CA GLY A 316 2.20 8.44 -4.84
C GLY A 316 3.48 7.62 -4.86
N LEU A 317 3.89 7.11 -3.68
CA LEU A 317 5.03 6.20 -3.53
C LEU A 317 4.50 4.82 -3.19
N ASP A 318 5.15 3.79 -3.72
CA ASP A 318 5.04 2.43 -3.20
C ASP A 318 6.35 1.99 -2.53
N TYR A 319 6.31 0.84 -1.90
CA TYR A 319 7.51 0.13 -1.48
C TYR A 319 7.62 -1.17 -2.27
N SER A 320 8.42 -1.17 -3.30
CA SER A 320 8.62 -2.30 -4.21
C SER A 320 10.08 -2.74 -4.26
N GLY A 321 10.31 -4.01 -4.52
CA GLY A 321 11.63 -4.63 -4.59
C GLY A 321 11.66 -5.98 -3.89
N ASP A 322 12.87 -6.51 -3.68
CA ASP A 322 13.04 -7.76 -2.95
C ASP A 322 12.49 -7.62 -1.51
N HIS A 323 11.77 -8.62 -1.02
CA HIS A 323 11.15 -8.64 0.32
C HIS A 323 10.20 -7.48 0.60
N GLU A 324 9.50 -6.97 -0.42
CA GLU A 324 8.67 -5.77 -0.32
C GLU A 324 7.61 -5.82 0.79
N TYR A 325 7.04 -6.99 1.06
CA TYR A 325 6.04 -7.17 2.12
C TYR A 325 6.60 -6.89 3.52
N GLN A 326 7.85 -7.30 3.80
CA GLN A 326 8.51 -7.06 5.09
C GLN A 326 9.04 -5.62 5.21
N ASP A 327 9.65 -5.13 4.15
CA ASP A 327 10.33 -3.84 4.13
C ASP A 327 9.38 -2.66 3.90
N SER A 328 8.12 -2.94 3.56
CA SER A 328 7.04 -1.94 3.43
C SER A 328 6.83 -1.06 4.67
N ARG A 329 7.25 -1.54 5.85
CA ARG A 329 7.36 -0.71 7.07
C ARG A 329 8.19 0.55 6.87
N ASN A 330 9.10 0.57 5.88
CA ASN A 330 9.97 1.70 5.58
C ASN A 330 9.34 2.74 4.62
N LEU A 331 8.08 2.55 4.21
CA LEU A 331 7.37 3.47 3.33
C LEU A 331 7.48 4.95 3.76
N PRO A 332 7.31 5.34 5.05
CA PRO A 332 7.43 6.73 5.45
C PRO A 332 8.83 7.31 5.21
N PHE A 333 9.87 6.46 5.27
CA PHE A 333 11.25 6.90 5.08
C PHE A 333 11.59 7.14 3.60
N LEU A 334 10.86 6.51 2.67
CA LEU A 334 10.93 6.88 1.25
C LEU A 334 10.41 8.30 1.05
N ALA A 335 9.28 8.64 1.67
CA ALA A 335 8.75 10.00 1.63
C ALA A 335 9.72 11.01 2.27
N GLY A 336 10.30 10.68 3.43
CA GLY A 336 11.37 11.47 4.07
C GLY A 336 12.57 11.68 3.14
N THR A 337 12.99 10.65 2.42
CA THR A 337 14.05 10.77 1.42
C THR A 337 13.68 11.74 0.30
N THR A 338 12.45 11.68 -0.24
CA THR A 338 12.02 12.63 -1.27
C THR A 338 12.04 14.07 -0.76
N ALA A 339 11.70 14.28 0.52
CA ALA A 339 11.82 15.59 1.16
C ALA A 339 13.27 16.06 1.26
N ALA A 340 14.20 15.18 1.63
CA ALA A 340 15.63 15.48 1.66
C ALA A 340 16.19 15.85 0.27
N TYR A 341 15.56 15.36 -0.81
CA TYR A 341 15.92 15.69 -2.18
C TYR A 341 15.06 16.79 -2.81
N GLY A 342 14.38 17.60 -1.99
CA GLY A 342 13.78 18.87 -2.39
C GLY A 342 12.27 18.86 -2.62
N VAL A 343 11.56 17.79 -2.33
CA VAL A 343 10.10 17.82 -2.22
C VAL A 343 9.74 18.52 -0.90
N GLU A 344 8.77 19.44 -0.90
CA GLU A 344 8.27 20.04 0.32
C GLU A 344 7.72 18.95 1.26
N LYS A 345 8.00 19.03 2.57
CA LYS A 345 7.74 17.96 3.53
C LYS A 345 6.27 17.51 3.56
N GLU A 346 5.33 18.45 3.57
CA GLU A 346 3.90 18.08 3.57
C GLU A 346 3.47 17.47 2.23
N LYS A 347 4.11 17.82 1.11
CA LYS A 347 3.90 17.13 -0.17
C LYS A 347 4.49 15.73 -0.20
N ALA A 348 5.62 15.52 0.48
CA ALA A 348 6.17 14.19 0.68
C ALA A 348 5.21 13.32 1.53
N LEU A 349 4.62 13.89 2.59
CA LEU A 349 3.56 13.22 3.36
C LEU A 349 2.35 12.88 2.49
N GLN A 350 1.90 13.80 1.64
CA GLN A 350 0.79 13.56 0.73
C GLN A 350 1.03 12.37 -0.19
N SER A 351 2.27 12.13 -0.62
CA SER A 351 2.60 11.05 -1.55
C SER A 351 2.39 9.64 -1.00
N ILE A 352 2.27 9.48 0.33
CA ILE A 352 1.98 8.20 1.00
C ILE A 352 0.65 8.23 1.76
N SER A 353 -0.15 9.29 1.58
CA SER A 353 -1.43 9.47 2.25
C SER A 353 -2.49 10.01 1.28
N TYR A 354 -2.73 11.31 1.23
CA TYR A 354 -3.83 11.93 0.49
C TYR A 354 -3.75 11.76 -1.03
N ASN A 355 -2.56 11.83 -1.62
CA ASN A 355 -2.40 11.59 -3.05
C ASN A 355 -2.77 10.15 -3.41
N LEU A 356 -2.33 9.16 -2.60
CA LEU A 356 -2.72 7.77 -2.82
C LEU A 356 -4.23 7.59 -2.63
N ALA A 357 -4.83 8.23 -1.62
CA ALA A 357 -6.27 8.17 -1.45
C ALA A 357 -7.01 8.70 -2.70
N LYS A 358 -6.55 9.81 -3.32
CA LYS A 358 -7.10 10.32 -4.58
C LYS A 358 -6.89 9.35 -5.75
N ILE A 359 -5.68 8.80 -5.90
CA ILE A 359 -5.37 7.84 -6.95
C ILE A 359 -6.29 6.63 -6.84
N LEU A 360 -6.54 6.17 -5.62
CA LEU A 360 -7.41 5.04 -5.34
C LEU A 360 -8.91 5.38 -5.38
N GLY A 361 -9.29 6.67 -5.31
CA GLY A 361 -10.69 7.12 -5.26
C GLY A 361 -11.35 6.93 -3.90
N ILE A 362 -10.57 6.91 -2.81
CA ILE A 362 -11.03 6.77 -1.43
C ILE A 362 -10.80 8.03 -0.58
N GLU A 363 -10.46 9.14 -1.20
CA GLU A 363 -10.14 10.40 -0.53
C GLU A 363 -11.30 11.00 0.27
N ASN A 364 -12.52 10.58 0.00
CA ASN A 364 -13.68 10.98 0.78
C ASN A 364 -13.69 10.37 2.19
N ARG A 365 -12.93 9.29 2.41
CA ARG A 365 -12.87 8.59 3.69
C ARG A 365 -11.47 8.63 4.32
N PHE A 366 -10.40 8.55 3.54
CA PHE A 366 -9.04 8.31 4.01
C PHE A 366 -8.02 9.30 3.45
N GLY A 367 -6.79 9.24 3.95
CA GLY A 367 -5.61 9.95 3.45
C GLY A 367 -5.42 11.36 3.99
N SER A 368 -6.40 11.91 4.70
CA SER A 368 -6.28 13.23 5.35
C SER A 368 -7.15 13.31 6.61
N LEU A 369 -6.78 14.23 7.49
CA LEU A 369 -7.51 14.53 8.72
C LEU A 369 -8.45 15.71 8.47
N GLU A 370 -9.72 15.40 8.20
CA GLU A 370 -10.77 16.35 7.93
C GLU A 370 -12.07 15.88 8.58
N VAL A 371 -12.91 16.80 9.02
CA VAL A 371 -14.21 16.48 9.64
C VAL A 371 -15.06 15.64 8.68
N GLY A 372 -15.64 14.57 9.19
CA GLY A 372 -16.48 13.62 8.45
C GLY A 372 -15.71 12.42 7.88
N LYS A 373 -14.39 12.48 7.78
CA LYS A 373 -13.56 11.35 7.33
C LYS A 373 -13.32 10.34 8.45
N SER A 374 -12.84 9.17 8.07
CA SER A 374 -12.44 8.12 9.00
C SER A 374 -11.38 8.61 9.99
N ALA A 375 -11.53 8.25 11.24
CA ALA A 375 -10.50 8.42 12.26
C ALA A 375 -9.44 7.32 12.13
N THR A 376 -8.82 7.23 10.95
CA THR A 376 -7.65 6.38 10.65
C THR A 376 -6.43 7.25 10.71
N LEU A 377 -5.77 7.26 11.88
CA LEU A 377 -4.70 8.19 12.24
C LEU A 377 -3.75 7.57 13.28
N PHE A 378 -2.61 8.21 13.49
CA PHE A 378 -1.69 7.81 14.54
C PHE A 378 -0.99 9.00 15.21
N ILE A 379 -0.44 8.76 16.41
CA ILE A 379 0.35 9.71 17.20
C ILE A 379 1.81 9.24 17.19
N SER A 380 2.73 10.13 16.84
CA SER A 380 4.17 9.91 16.89
C SER A 380 4.84 10.91 17.84
N ASP A 381 5.82 10.44 18.61
CA ASP A 381 6.63 11.32 19.48
C ASP A 381 7.50 12.30 18.68
N GLY A 382 7.83 11.95 17.44
CA GLY A 382 8.61 12.80 16.54
C GLY A 382 8.10 12.74 15.10
N ASP A 383 8.92 13.25 14.19
CA ASP A 383 8.62 13.23 12.77
C ASP A 383 8.47 11.80 12.22
N ALA A 384 7.27 11.48 11.72
CA ALA A 384 7.00 10.15 11.20
C ALA A 384 7.72 9.83 9.89
N LEU A 385 8.23 10.83 9.16
CA LEU A 385 8.98 10.64 7.92
C LEU A 385 10.49 10.48 8.15
N ASP A 386 10.97 10.72 9.36
CA ASP A 386 12.36 10.55 9.76
C ASP A 386 12.56 9.24 10.51
N GLN A 387 13.46 8.38 10.01
CA GLN A 387 13.75 7.08 10.60
C GLN A 387 14.24 7.14 12.06
N LEU A 388 14.92 8.22 12.46
CA LEU A 388 15.44 8.38 13.82
C LEU A 388 14.35 8.78 14.81
N THR A 389 13.33 9.53 14.37
CA THR A 389 12.33 10.14 15.24
C THR A 389 10.93 9.55 15.08
N ASN A 390 10.70 8.68 14.09
CA ASN A 390 9.46 7.93 13.95
C ASN A 390 9.28 6.99 15.15
N GLN A 391 8.44 7.41 16.10
CA GLN A 391 8.08 6.61 17.28
C GLN A 391 6.58 6.68 17.50
N ILE A 392 5.86 5.77 16.87
CA ILE A 392 4.41 5.73 16.99
C ILE A 392 4.02 5.17 18.34
N THR A 393 3.26 5.97 19.10
CA THR A 393 2.79 5.63 20.45
C THR A 393 1.37 5.10 20.46
N GLU A 394 0.52 5.62 19.59
CA GLU A 394 -0.88 5.22 19.43
C GLU A 394 -1.29 5.27 17.97
N ALA A 395 -2.18 4.35 17.58
CA ALA A 395 -2.77 4.36 16.25
C ALA A 395 -4.24 3.92 16.29
N TYR A 396 -5.00 4.44 15.36
CA TYR A 396 -6.45 4.23 15.25
C TYR A 396 -6.82 3.89 13.82
N ILE A 397 -7.70 2.91 13.65
CA ILE A 397 -8.35 2.58 12.37
C ILE A 397 -9.85 2.65 12.60
N ASP A 398 -10.54 3.52 11.88
CA ASP A 398 -11.97 3.84 12.08
C ASP A 398 -12.28 4.08 13.57
N GLY A 399 -11.46 4.91 14.24
CA GLY A 399 -11.59 5.27 15.65
C GLY A 399 -11.27 4.16 16.65
N ARG A 400 -11.01 2.93 16.22
CA ARG A 400 -10.63 1.81 17.06
C ARG A 400 -9.14 1.90 17.38
N LYS A 401 -8.78 1.92 18.68
CA LYS A 401 -7.39 1.96 19.13
C LYS A 401 -6.72 0.61 18.87
N ILE A 402 -5.88 0.52 17.84
CA ILE A 402 -5.23 -0.72 17.46
C ILE A 402 -4.02 -1.04 18.34
N ASN A 403 -3.69 -2.32 18.43
CA ASN A 403 -2.52 -2.77 19.16
C ASN A 403 -1.26 -2.62 18.29
N LEU A 404 -0.25 -1.93 18.83
CA LEU A 404 1.07 -1.73 18.20
C LEU A 404 2.15 -2.69 18.71
N HIS A 405 1.73 -3.81 19.32
CA HIS A 405 2.64 -4.88 19.69
C HIS A 405 3.11 -5.65 18.45
N ASN A 406 4.40 -5.96 18.38
CA ASN A 406 4.98 -6.81 17.36
C ASN A 406 6.09 -7.69 17.95
N GLN A 407 6.44 -8.76 17.23
CA GLN A 407 7.44 -9.72 17.67
C GLN A 407 8.82 -9.09 17.92
N GLN A 408 9.22 -8.11 17.13
CA GLN A 408 10.51 -7.44 17.26
C GLN A 408 10.59 -6.66 18.59
N LYS A 409 9.53 -5.93 18.96
CA LYS A 409 9.44 -5.24 20.27
C LYS A 409 9.45 -6.23 21.43
N GLU A 410 8.74 -7.36 21.28
CA GLU A 410 8.73 -8.41 22.29
C GLU A 410 10.14 -8.98 22.52
N LEU A 411 10.82 -9.37 21.44
CA LEU A 411 12.19 -9.87 21.51
C LEU A 411 13.13 -8.83 22.09
N TYR A 412 13.05 -7.58 21.66
CA TYR A 412 13.85 -6.49 22.20
C TYR A 412 13.66 -6.37 23.72
N ASN A 413 12.42 -6.32 24.20
CA ASN A 413 12.14 -6.20 25.64
C ASN A 413 12.64 -7.41 26.43
N ARG A 414 12.46 -8.63 25.89
CA ARG A 414 12.96 -9.87 26.49
C ARG A 414 14.48 -9.85 26.66
N TYR A 415 15.22 -9.48 25.62
CA TYR A 415 16.68 -9.50 25.69
C TYR A 415 17.28 -8.28 26.38
N LYS A 416 16.61 -7.13 26.36
CA LYS A 416 17.03 -5.95 27.11
C LYS A 416 17.19 -6.25 28.59
N THR A 417 16.28 -7.00 29.20
CA THR A 417 16.33 -7.34 30.62
C THR A 417 17.62 -8.07 30.99
N LYS A 418 18.16 -8.91 30.10
CA LYS A 418 19.44 -9.64 30.32
C LYS A 418 20.62 -8.69 30.55
N TYR A 419 20.62 -7.51 29.93
CA TYR A 419 21.74 -6.57 29.97
C TYR A 419 21.51 -5.40 30.92
N THR A 420 20.26 -5.16 31.36
CA THR A 420 19.94 -4.10 32.31
C THR A 420 19.87 -4.60 33.75
N SER A 421 19.91 -5.92 33.97
CA SER A 421 19.88 -6.57 35.29
C SER A 421 21.28 -6.83 35.84
N GLN A 422 22.31 -6.35 35.21
CA GLN A 422 23.70 -6.33 35.66
C GLN A 422 24.07 -4.91 36.13
#